data_cf530a076ba56a23df94689631e33ec1
#
_entry.id   cf530a076ba56a23df94689631e33ec1
#
_cell.length_a   1.000
_cell.length_b   1.000
_cell.length_c   1.000
_cell.angle_alpha   90.00
_cell.angle_beta   90.00
_cell.angle_gamma   90.00
#
_symmetry.space_group_name_H-M   'P 1'
#
loop_
_entity.id
_entity.type
_entity.pdbx_description
1 polymer ?
#
loop_
_entity_poly.entity_id
_entity_poly.type
_entity_poly.pdbx_seq_one_letter_code
_entity_poly.pdbx_strand_id
1 'polypeptide(L)'
;MNKITIKTSDKIEVTKAQARAIEEGKKFYLRMADNDPQRVNDLTNGDKKEFARLQFVGKQFGINMGVTYPWTGLFEPLNTLHAYDLNKAILNGYIVKEGTE
;
A
#
# COMPACT_ATOMS: atom_id res chain seq x y z
N MET A 1 34.36 12.94 0.11
CA MET A 1 33.70 12.80 0.42
C MET A 1 33.01 11.98 0.16
N ASN A 2 32.73 11.61 0.41
CA ASN A 2 32.05 10.90 0.16
C ASN A 2 30.88 11.07 0.14
N LYS A 3 30.44 11.08 -0.43
CA LYS A 3 29.39 11.33 -0.50
C LYS A 3 28.64 10.29 -0.24
N ILE A 4 27.76 10.43 0.31
CA ILE A 4 26.98 9.62 0.69
C ILE A 4 26.15 9.36 -0.31
N THR A 5 26.05 8.33 -0.71
CA THR A 5 25.29 8.07 -1.59
C THR A 5 24.08 7.78 -1.12
N ILE A 6 23.18 8.40 -1.39
CA ILE A 6 22.01 8.18 -0.93
C ILE A 6 21.48 7.16 -1.59
N LYS A 7 21.09 6.38 -1.16
CA LYS A 7 20.60 5.37 -1.62
C LYS A 7 19.72 5.65 -2.45
N THR A 8 19.88 5.35 -3.30
CA THR A 8 19.17 5.65 -4.22
C THR A 8 17.88 5.39 -4.05
N SER A 9 17.52 4.65 -3.37
CA SER A 9 16.22 4.46 -3.37
C SER A 9 15.77 4.13 -2.13
N ASP A 10 14.79 4.77 -1.68
CA ASP A 10 14.12 4.40 -0.57
C ASP A 10 13.03 3.49 -0.97
N LYS A 11 12.98 3.04 -2.18
CA LYS A 11 11.92 2.17 -2.68
C LYS A 11 12.12 0.76 -2.19
N ILE A 12 11.04 0.14 -1.76
CA ILE A 12 11.12 -1.25 -1.34
C ILE A 12 11.03 -2.14 -2.55
N GLU A 13 11.44 -3.38 -2.39
CA GLU A 13 11.33 -4.37 -3.44
C GLU A 13 10.15 -5.27 -3.15
N VAL A 14 9.36 -5.56 -4.16
CA VAL A 14 8.20 -6.42 -4.03
C VAL A 14 8.20 -7.43 -5.17
N THR A 15 7.44 -8.50 -4.99
CA THR A 15 7.29 -9.48 -6.07
C THR A 15 6.33 -8.95 -7.11
N LYS A 16 6.27 -9.59 -8.27
CA LYS A 16 5.31 -9.20 -9.29
C LYS A 16 3.89 -9.31 -8.78
N ALA A 17 3.60 -10.38 -8.05
CA ALA A 17 2.26 -10.59 -7.51
C ALA A 17 1.90 -9.51 -6.50
N GLN A 18 2.87 -9.11 -5.68
CA GLN A 18 2.64 -8.02 -4.73
C GLN A 18 2.44 -6.70 -5.45
N ALA A 19 3.22 -6.44 -6.50
CA ALA A 19 3.08 -5.22 -7.27
C ALA A 19 1.68 -5.11 -7.87
N ARG A 20 1.18 -6.21 -8.42
CA ARG A 20 -0.15 -6.22 -8.99
C ARG A 20 -1.19 -5.96 -7.92
N ALA A 21 -1.03 -6.60 -6.76
CA ALA A 21 -1.97 -6.42 -5.66
C ALA A 21 -1.96 -4.98 -5.15
N ILE A 22 -0.79 -4.35 -5.12
CA ILE A 22 -0.69 -2.95 -4.70
C ILE A 22 -1.48 -2.05 -5.64
N GLU A 23 -1.30 -2.25 -6.96
CA GLU A 23 -1.99 -1.39 -7.92
C GLU A 23 -3.50 -1.61 -7.88
N GLU A 24 -3.93 -2.85 -7.76
CA GLU A 24 -5.36 -3.13 -7.67
C GLU A 24 -5.94 -2.63 -6.36
N GLY A 25 -5.17 -2.70 -5.29
CA GLY A 25 -5.61 -2.17 -4.01
C GLY A 25 -5.78 -0.66 -4.04
N LYS A 26 -4.85 0.03 -4.70
CA LYS A 26 -4.96 1.48 -4.84
C LYS A 26 -6.25 1.85 -5.56
N LYS A 27 -6.58 1.12 -6.62
CA LYS A 27 -7.81 1.38 -7.35
C LYS A 27 -9.04 1.06 -6.51
N PHE A 28 -9.00 -0.05 -5.81
CA PHE A 28 -10.14 -0.49 -4.99
C PHE A 28 -10.46 0.55 -3.92
N TYR A 29 -9.45 1.01 -3.21
CA TYR A 29 -9.69 1.95 -2.12
C TYR A 29 -10.01 3.34 -2.61
N LEU A 30 -9.52 3.70 -3.81
CA LEU A 30 -9.91 4.97 -4.40
C LEU A 30 -11.39 4.95 -4.80
N ARG A 31 -11.88 3.81 -5.31
CA ARG A 31 -13.31 3.67 -5.58
C ARG A 31 -14.13 3.75 -4.30
N MET A 32 -13.60 3.18 -3.22
CA MET A 32 -14.25 3.28 -1.92
C MET A 32 -14.39 4.75 -1.52
N ALA A 33 -13.33 5.52 -1.75
CA ALA A 33 -13.37 6.95 -1.45
C ALA A 33 -14.44 7.66 -2.28
N ASP A 34 -14.54 7.28 -3.56
CA ASP A 34 -15.54 7.90 -4.43
C ASP A 34 -16.96 7.63 -3.94
N ASN A 35 -17.16 6.51 -3.27
CA ASN A 35 -18.48 6.12 -2.83
C ASN A 35 -18.83 6.60 -1.42
N ASP A 36 -17.90 7.28 -0.76
CA ASP A 36 -18.14 7.72 0.62
C ASP A 36 -17.56 9.11 0.83
N PRO A 37 -18.06 10.10 0.13
CA PRO A 37 -17.51 11.46 0.21
C PRO A 37 -17.55 12.06 1.61
N GLN A 38 -18.54 11.67 2.40
CA GLN A 38 -18.66 12.21 3.74
C GLN A 38 -17.48 11.77 4.61
N ARG A 39 -17.14 10.48 4.56
CA ARG A 39 -15.99 10.00 5.35
C ARG A 39 -14.69 10.58 4.83
N VAL A 40 -14.56 10.70 3.50
CA VAL A 40 -13.37 11.31 2.93
C VAL A 40 -13.20 12.73 3.47
N ASN A 41 -14.30 13.47 3.51
CA ASN A 41 -14.23 14.82 4.01
C ASN A 41 -13.92 14.86 5.50
N ASP A 42 -14.56 13.98 6.26
CA ASP A 42 -14.36 13.97 7.71
C ASP A 42 -12.94 13.57 8.11
N LEU A 43 -12.36 12.61 7.40
CA LEU A 43 -11.06 12.08 7.80
C LEU A 43 -9.87 12.74 7.11
N THR A 44 -10.06 13.24 5.90
CA THR A 44 -8.94 13.76 5.14
C THR A 44 -9.22 15.11 4.49
N ASN A 45 -10.32 15.75 4.89
CA ASN A 45 -10.64 17.04 4.36
C ASN A 45 -10.82 17.02 2.84
N GLY A 46 -11.37 15.95 2.33
CA GLY A 46 -11.66 15.84 0.90
C GLY A 46 -10.57 15.21 0.06
N ASP A 47 -9.50 14.75 0.70
CA ASP A 47 -8.39 14.16 -0.05
C ASP A 47 -8.62 12.67 -0.26
N LYS A 48 -9.13 12.30 -1.42
CA LYS A 48 -9.47 10.91 -1.72
C LYS A 48 -8.26 9.99 -1.74
N LYS A 49 -7.13 10.47 -2.25
CA LYS A 49 -5.94 9.62 -2.29
C LYS A 49 -5.43 9.33 -0.90
N GLU A 50 -5.45 10.33 -0.05
CA GLU A 50 -5.03 10.14 1.32
C GLU A 50 -5.98 9.20 2.05
N PHE A 51 -7.27 9.34 1.82
CA PHE A 51 -8.26 8.46 2.41
C PHE A 51 -8.01 7.02 1.96
N ALA A 52 -7.78 6.82 0.66
CA ALA A 52 -7.54 5.49 0.12
C ALA A 52 -6.30 4.87 0.74
N ARG A 53 -5.23 5.65 0.87
CA ARG A 53 -4.00 5.16 1.47
C ARG A 53 -4.22 4.74 2.92
N LEU A 54 -4.91 5.57 3.68
CA LEU A 54 -5.17 5.28 5.09
C LEU A 54 -5.99 4.01 5.24
N GLN A 55 -6.98 3.80 4.38
CA GLN A 55 -7.82 2.61 4.47
C GLN A 55 -7.02 1.35 4.08
N PHE A 56 -6.24 1.44 3.02
CA PHE A 56 -5.47 0.29 2.54
C PHE A 56 -4.39 -0.10 3.55
N VAL A 57 -3.60 0.88 3.98
CA VAL A 57 -2.51 0.62 4.93
C VAL A 57 -3.08 0.22 6.29
N GLY A 58 -4.20 0.81 6.67
CA GLY A 58 -4.84 0.45 7.93
C GLY A 58 -5.27 -1.01 7.97
N LYS A 59 -5.82 -1.51 6.87
CA LYS A 59 -6.19 -2.92 6.79
C LYS A 59 -4.94 -3.81 6.88
N GLN A 60 -3.88 -3.42 6.18
CA GLN A 60 -2.63 -4.19 6.23
C GLN A 60 -2.08 -4.21 7.65
N PHE A 61 -2.14 -3.08 8.32
CA PHE A 61 -1.66 -3.00 9.70
C PHE A 61 -2.47 -3.95 10.58
N GLY A 62 -3.79 -3.97 10.43
CA GLY A 62 -4.64 -4.87 11.18
C GLY A 62 -4.31 -6.33 10.94
N ILE A 63 -3.98 -6.67 9.69
CA ILE A 63 -3.58 -8.04 9.34
C ILE A 63 -2.26 -8.37 10.02
N ASN A 64 -1.29 -7.45 9.98
CA ASN A 64 0.00 -7.68 10.60
C ASN A 64 -0.12 -7.85 12.11
N MET A 65 -1.08 -7.18 12.70
CA MET A 65 -1.30 -7.28 14.15
C MET A 65 -2.16 -8.48 14.53
N GLY A 66 -2.72 -9.15 13.57
CA GLY A 66 -3.56 -10.31 13.86
C GLY A 66 -4.96 -9.97 14.30
N VAL A 67 -5.41 -8.73 14.10
CA VAL A 67 -6.73 -8.32 14.54
C VAL A 67 -7.78 -8.35 13.45
N THR A 68 -7.39 -8.64 12.22
CA THR A 68 -8.36 -8.80 11.15
C THR A 68 -7.90 -9.93 10.24
N TYR A 69 -8.81 -10.43 9.44
CA TYR A 69 -8.52 -11.57 8.58
C TYR A 69 -7.52 -11.21 7.49
N PRO A 70 -6.63 -12.16 7.14
CA PRO A 70 -5.67 -11.91 6.06
C PRO A 70 -6.35 -11.65 4.73
N TRP A 71 -5.60 -11.07 3.81
CA TRP A 71 -6.09 -10.91 2.46
C TRP A 71 -6.31 -12.26 1.81
N THR A 72 -7.26 -12.31 0.90
CA THR A 72 -7.51 -13.51 0.10
C THR A 72 -7.56 -13.09 -1.36
N GLY A 73 -7.51 -14.08 -2.25
CA GLY A 73 -7.62 -13.81 -3.69
C GLY A 73 -6.46 -13.01 -4.21
N LEU A 74 -6.77 -12.04 -5.02
CA LEU A 74 -5.77 -11.20 -5.67
C LEU A 74 -4.83 -10.52 -4.68
N PHE A 75 -5.34 -10.18 -3.52
CA PHE A 75 -4.55 -9.44 -2.54
C PHE A 75 -3.73 -10.35 -1.62
N GLU A 76 -3.90 -11.65 -1.71
CA GLU A 76 -3.23 -12.58 -0.82
C GLU A 76 -1.71 -12.40 -0.76
N PRO A 77 -1.02 -12.07 -1.87
CA PRO A 77 0.43 -11.87 -1.80
C PRO A 77 0.88 -10.76 -0.86
N LEU A 78 -0.02 -9.86 -0.48
CA LEU A 78 0.32 -8.79 0.43
C LEU A 78 0.40 -9.24 1.88
N ASN A 79 -0.05 -10.46 2.20
CA ASN A 79 -0.06 -10.91 3.58
C ASN A 79 1.32 -10.96 4.22
N THR A 80 2.36 -11.11 3.42
CA THR A 80 3.73 -11.15 3.94
C THR A 80 4.39 -9.77 3.96
N LEU A 81 3.67 -8.74 3.53
CA LEU A 81 4.23 -7.42 3.47
C LEU A 81 3.91 -6.67 4.76
N HIS A 82 4.87 -5.93 5.26
CA HIS A 82 4.65 -5.13 6.43
C HIS A 82 3.87 -3.87 6.05
N ALA A 83 2.99 -3.42 6.93
CA ALA A 83 2.20 -2.22 6.64
C ALA A 83 3.09 -1.00 6.35
N TYR A 84 4.20 -0.89 7.07
CA TYR A 84 5.14 0.18 6.82
C TYR A 84 5.65 0.17 5.38
N ASP A 85 5.96 -1.04 4.89
CA ASP A 85 6.47 -1.18 3.52
C ASP A 85 5.38 -0.92 2.49
N LEU A 86 4.15 -1.33 2.77
CA LEU A 86 3.05 -1.02 1.88
C LEU A 86 2.86 0.49 1.80
N ASN A 87 2.93 1.16 2.94
CA ASN A 87 2.79 2.60 2.98
C ASN A 87 3.87 3.28 2.14
N LYS A 88 5.12 2.82 2.29
CA LYS A 88 6.21 3.37 1.50
C LYS A 88 6.00 3.12 0.01
N ALA A 89 5.52 1.93 -0.34
CA ALA A 89 5.27 1.61 -1.74
C ALA A 89 4.24 2.55 -2.35
N ILE A 90 3.20 2.86 -1.59
CA ILE A 90 2.16 3.75 -2.09
C ILE A 90 2.68 5.18 -2.24
N LEU A 91 3.43 5.64 -1.27
CA LEU A 91 3.91 7.03 -1.28
C LEU A 91 5.09 7.26 -2.20
N ASN A 92 6.03 6.31 -2.25
CA ASN A 92 7.28 6.51 -2.97
C ASN A 92 7.49 5.60 -4.17
N GLY A 93 6.57 4.69 -4.39
CA GLY A 93 6.76 3.69 -5.44
C GLY A 93 7.56 2.51 -4.94
N TYR A 94 7.81 1.56 -5.81
CA TYR A 94 8.47 0.33 -5.44
C TYR A 94 9.24 -0.23 -6.64
N ILE A 95 10.06 -1.22 -6.38
CA ILE A 95 10.83 -1.90 -7.42
C ILE A 95 10.34 -3.33 -7.45
N VAL A 96 10.09 -3.87 -8.63
CA VAL A 96 9.67 -5.25 -8.77
C VAL A 96 10.90 -6.13 -8.91
N LYS A 97 10.99 -7.13 -8.05
CA LYS A 97 12.14 -8.02 -8.09
C LYS A 97 12.10 -8.89 -9.32
N GLU A 98 13.25 -8.98 -9.97
CA GLU A 98 13.33 -9.80 -11.15
C GLU A 98 13.18 -11.24 -10.80
N GLY A 99 12.51 -11.97 -11.66
CA GLY A 99 12.41 -13.41 -11.46
C GLY A 99 11.44 -13.89 -10.41
N THR A 100 10.66 -12.99 -9.81
CA THR A 100 9.71 -13.42 -8.80
C THR A 100 8.30 -13.35 -9.34
N GLU A 101 7.40 -14.03 -8.67
CA GLU A 101 6.00 -14.02 -9.05
C GLU A 101 5.18 -13.21 -8.11
#